data_2f00baeb9e94ec9eb3039c8d6e665d59
#
_entry.id   2f00baeb9e94ec9eb3039c8d6e665d59
#
_cell.length_a   1.000
_cell.length_b   1.000
_cell.length_c   1.000
_cell.angle_alpha   90.00
_cell.angle_beta   90.00
_cell.angle_gamma   90.00
#
_symmetry.space_group_name_H-M   'P 1'
#
loop_
_entity.id
_entity.type
_entity.pdbx_description
1 polymer ?
#
loop_
_entity_poly.entity_id
_entity_poly.type
_entity_poly.pdbx_seq_one_letter_code
_entity_poly.pdbx_strand_id
1 'polypeptide(L)'
;MRIDYSISEVAPYINWIYFFHAWGTSNMPQQDKAHLQAEAEERLQRYAGSYRTHAVFKLFDCYSEGDDIVVEDAESKETENRIPCLRQQQSGADYLCLADFVTPAYPQIGVFATTVDMGLETDFNADPYEKMMMQLIADRLAEATAERLHEQVRKHYWGYAPAEQLSIQDMLAERWQGIRPAVGYPSLPDTSMNFVLDQLLDMKQIGIRLTVSGAMKPHASVSGLMLAHPQARYFNIGTIGEDQLADYARRRGVPVEQMRKYLAGNL
;
A
#
# COMPACT_ATOMS: atom_id res chain seq x y z
N MET A 1 -2.86 11.43 -10.88
CA MET A 1 -4.34 11.56 -10.93
C MET A 1 -4.91 11.37 -9.52
N ARG A 2 -5.78 12.27 -9.07
CA ARG A 2 -6.54 12.13 -7.81
C ARG A 2 -7.92 11.58 -8.09
N ILE A 3 -8.40 10.69 -7.22
CA ILE A 3 -9.74 10.10 -7.28
C ILE A 3 -10.32 10.11 -5.87
N ASP A 4 -11.58 10.54 -5.75
CA ASP A 4 -12.33 10.54 -4.50
C ASP A 4 -13.48 9.51 -4.63
N TYR A 5 -13.57 8.58 -3.67
CA TYR A 5 -14.61 7.55 -3.65
C TYR A 5 -15.59 7.79 -2.51
N SER A 6 -16.84 7.41 -2.71
CA SER A 6 -17.79 7.25 -1.62
C SER A 6 -17.49 5.97 -0.83
N ILE A 7 -17.85 5.96 0.46
CA ILE A 7 -17.74 4.73 1.27
C ILE A 7 -18.50 3.58 0.61
N SER A 8 -19.67 3.84 0.03
CA SER A 8 -20.49 2.81 -0.63
C SER A 8 -19.83 2.16 -1.84
N GLU A 9 -18.94 2.89 -2.55
CA GLU A 9 -18.19 2.33 -3.69
C GLU A 9 -17.07 1.40 -3.25
N VAL A 10 -16.46 1.64 -2.11
CA VAL A 10 -15.30 0.87 -1.64
C VAL A 10 -15.64 -0.17 -0.58
N ALA A 11 -16.74 -0.02 0.16
CA ALA A 11 -17.17 -0.97 1.18
C ALA A 11 -17.23 -2.44 0.70
N PRO A 12 -17.68 -2.76 -0.55
CA PRO A 12 -17.66 -4.13 -1.06
C PRO A 12 -16.27 -4.77 -1.10
N TYR A 13 -15.19 -3.97 -1.14
CA TYR A 13 -13.80 -4.42 -1.20
C TYR A 13 -13.16 -4.62 0.19
N ILE A 14 -13.93 -4.43 1.28
CA ILE A 14 -13.42 -4.66 2.64
C ILE A 14 -13.11 -6.14 2.85
N ASN A 15 -11.88 -6.43 3.23
CA ASN A 15 -11.48 -7.75 3.67
C ASN A 15 -11.81 -7.91 5.18
N TRP A 16 -12.95 -8.54 5.47
CA TRP A 16 -13.43 -8.74 6.83
C TRP A 16 -12.54 -9.66 7.67
N ILE A 17 -11.73 -10.53 7.06
CA ILE A 17 -10.78 -11.39 7.78
C ILE A 17 -9.78 -10.51 8.55
N TYR A 18 -9.24 -9.48 7.90
CA TYR A 18 -8.30 -8.56 8.55
C TYR A 18 -8.97 -7.66 9.59
N PHE A 19 -10.26 -7.30 9.39
CA PHE A 19 -11.02 -6.59 10.40
C PHE A 19 -11.15 -7.43 11.68
N PHE A 20 -11.55 -8.70 11.57
CA PHE A 20 -11.67 -9.61 12.71
C PHE A 20 -10.32 -9.88 13.38
N HIS A 21 -9.25 -10.01 12.60
CA HIS A 21 -7.91 -10.20 13.16
C HIS A 21 -7.47 -8.98 13.98
N ALA A 22 -7.65 -7.77 13.45
CA ALA A 22 -7.30 -6.53 14.14
C ALA A 22 -8.15 -6.26 15.40
N TRP A 23 -9.40 -6.72 15.40
CA TRP A 23 -10.26 -6.70 16.60
C TRP A 23 -9.83 -7.73 17.68
N GLY A 24 -8.93 -8.64 17.37
CA GLY A 24 -8.50 -9.69 18.28
C GLY A 24 -9.47 -10.88 18.38
N THR A 25 -10.35 -11.07 17.39
CA THR A 25 -11.43 -12.04 17.40
C THR A 25 -11.13 -13.35 16.66
N SER A 26 -9.85 -13.67 16.45
CA SER A 26 -9.46 -14.87 15.69
C SER A 26 -10.13 -16.17 16.20
N ASN A 27 -10.34 -16.27 17.53
CA ASN A 27 -10.97 -17.40 18.20
C ASN A 27 -12.45 -17.17 18.59
N MET A 28 -13.07 -16.08 18.14
CA MET A 28 -14.46 -15.76 18.46
C MET A 28 -15.44 -16.67 17.70
N PRO A 29 -16.57 -17.08 18.31
CA PRO A 29 -17.61 -17.80 17.62
C PRO A 29 -18.12 -17.08 16.37
N GLN A 30 -18.55 -17.83 15.36
CA GLN A 30 -19.01 -17.25 14.09
C GLN A 30 -20.21 -16.30 14.27
N GLN A 31 -21.09 -16.58 15.21
CA GLN A 31 -22.24 -15.73 15.52
C GLN A 31 -21.81 -14.35 16.04
N ASP A 32 -20.79 -14.30 16.89
CA ASP A 32 -20.28 -13.04 17.45
C ASP A 32 -19.52 -12.23 16.38
N LYS A 33 -18.79 -12.92 15.48
CA LYS A 33 -18.20 -12.25 14.30
C LYS A 33 -19.26 -11.64 13.39
N ALA A 34 -20.35 -12.35 13.14
CA ALA A 34 -21.46 -11.84 12.33
C ALA A 34 -22.11 -10.61 12.96
N HIS A 35 -22.29 -10.62 14.30
CA HIS A 35 -22.81 -9.46 15.02
C HIS A 35 -21.89 -8.25 14.92
N LEU A 36 -20.60 -8.45 15.17
CA LEU A 36 -19.57 -7.41 15.06
C LEU A 36 -19.49 -6.82 13.64
N GLN A 37 -19.58 -7.68 12.62
CA GLN A 37 -19.62 -7.23 11.22
C GLN A 37 -20.87 -6.39 10.95
N ALA A 38 -22.03 -6.82 11.41
CA ALA A 38 -23.29 -6.09 11.24
C ALA A 38 -23.22 -4.69 11.90
N GLU A 39 -22.60 -4.58 13.07
CA GLU A 39 -22.36 -3.29 13.72
C GLU A 39 -21.43 -2.38 12.89
N ALA A 40 -20.38 -2.94 12.29
CA ALA A 40 -19.47 -2.18 11.41
C ALA A 40 -20.19 -1.74 10.13
N GLU A 41 -20.99 -2.63 9.51
CA GLU A 41 -21.76 -2.34 8.30
C GLU A 41 -22.84 -1.26 8.56
N GLU A 42 -23.48 -1.25 9.73
CA GLU A 42 -24.40 -0.18 10.13
C GLU A 42 -23.69 1.18 10.14
N ARG A 43 -22.46 1.25 10.68
CA ARG A 43 -21.68 2.49 10.70
C ARG A 43 -21.24 2.92 9.30
N LEU A 44 -20.81 1.98 8.46
CA LEU A 44 -20.51 2.26 7.07
C LEU A 44 -21.71 2.91 6.35
N GLN A 45 -22.93 2.39 6.58
CA GLN A 45 -24.15 2.96 6.02
C GLN A 45 -24.46 4.34 6.61
N ARG A 46 -24.38 4.47 7.95
CA ARG A 46 -24.66 5.70 8.68
C ARG A 46 -23.78 6.86 8.21
N TYR A 47 -22.50 6.59 7.98
CA TYR A 47 -21.51 7.62 7.65
C TYR A 47 -21.17 7.71 6.15
N ALA A 48 -21.83 6.94 5.30
CA ALA A 48 -21.58 6.91 3.85
C ALA A 48 -21.70 8.27 3.16
N GLY A 49 -22.54 9.17 3.67
CA GLY A 49 -22.72 10.52 3.14
C GLY A 49 -21.84 11.59 3.80
N SER A 50 -21.18 11.26 4.92
CA SER A 50 -20.43 12.24 5.74
C SER A 50 -18.94 12.21 5.45
N TYR A 51 -18.41 11.08 5.05
CA TYR A 51 -16.96 10.87 4.81
C TYR A 51 -16.69 10.23 3.46
N ARG A 52 -15.47 10.40 2.99
CA ARG A 52 -14.96 9.84 1.74
C ARG A 52 -13.62 9.15 1.94
N THR A 53 -13.24 8.39 0.95
CA THR A 53 -11.89 7.88 0.80
C THR A 53 -11.25 8.50 -0.44
N HIS A 54 -9.94 8.60 -0.44
CA HIS A 54 -9.18 9.30 -1.44
C HIS A 54 -8.04 8.44 -1.95
N ALA A 55 -7.74 8.57 -3.22
CA ALA A 55 -6.60 7.94 -3.86
C ALA A 55 -5.83 8.93 -4.72
N VAL A 56 -4.53 8.76 -4.77
CA VAL A 56 -3.66 9.36 -5.78
C VAL A 56 -2.86 8.27 -6.46
N PHE A 57 -2.76 8.35 -7.79
CA PHE A 57 -2.08 7.36 -8.60
C PHE A 57 -1.37 8.04 -9.77
N LYS A 58 -0.14 7.59 -10.08
CA LYS A 58 0.62 8.02 -11.25
C LYS A 58 1.35 6.82 -11.86
N LEU A 59 1.34 6.71 -13.18
CA LEU A 59 2.15 5.78 -13.96
C LEU A 59 3.43 6.48 -14.40
N PHE A 60 4.52 5.75 -14.37
CA PHE A 60 5.82 6.21 -14.83
C PHE A 60 6.44 5.17 -15.76
N ASP A 61 7.10 5.63 -16.80
CA ASP A 61 8.05 4.81 -17.51
C ASP A 61 9.28 4.60 -16.62
N CYS A 62 9.83 3.41 -16.64
CA CYS A 62 10.93 3.04 -15.76
C CYS A 62 11.77 1.91 -16.35
N TYR A 63 12.95 1.75 -15.78
CA TYR A 63 13.82 0.60 -16.02
C TYR A 63 14.48 0.15 -14.71
N SER A 64 15.01 -1.06 -14.68
CA SER A 64 15.78 -1.55 -13.54
C SER A 64 17.28 -1.33 -13.75
N GLU A 65 17.97 -0.87 -12.71
CA GLU A 65 19.42 -0.76 -12.65
C GLU A 65 19.91 -1.38 -11.33
N GLY A 66 20.44 -2.60 -11.41
CA GLY A 66 20.74 -3.39 -10.22
C GLY A 66 19.46 -3.65 -9.42
N ASP A 67 19.45 -3.26 -8.14
CA ASP A 67 18.30 -3.39 -7.25
C ASP A 67 17.50 -2.09 -7.14
N ASP A 68 17.69 -1.12 -8.05
CA ASP A 68 16.92 0.11 -8.13
C ASP A 68 15.92 0.07 -9.29
N ILE A 69 14.75 0.65 -9.07
CA ILE A 69 13.83 1.03 -10.15
C ILE A 69 14.07 2.51 -10.42
N VAL A 70 14.54 2.81 -11.62
CA VAL A 70 14.79 4.19 -12.10
C VAL A 70 13.53 4.66 -12.81
N VAL A 71 12.96 5.74 -12.31
CA VAL A 71 11.71 6.33 -12.80
C VAL A 71 12.03 7.52 -13.72
N GLU A 72 11.51 7.46 -14.93
CA GLU A 72 11.59 8.56 -15.89
C GLU A 72 10.41 9.50 -15.64
N ASP A 73 10.67 10.68 -15.05
CA ASP A 73 9.64 11.70 -14.89
C ASP A 73 9.77 12.75 -15.99
N ALA A 74 8.79 12.79 -16.89
CA ALA A 74 8.76 13.75 -18.00
C ALA A 74 8.71 15.23 -17.53
N GLU A 75 8.30 15.48 -16.30
CA GLU A 75 8.23 16.83 -15.71
C GLU A 75 9.54 17.25 -15.05
N SER A 76 10.36 16.29 -14.62
CA SER A 76 11.66 16.49 -13.95
C SER A 76 12.81 16.07 -14.87
N LYS A 77 13.25 16.95 -15.74
CA LYS A 77 14.39 16.68 -16.66
C LYS A 77 15.76 16.64 -16.00
N GLU A 78 15.87 16.94 -14.71
CA GLU A 78 17.18 17.18 -14.05
C GLU A 78 17.53 16.16 -12.96
N THR A 79 16.62 15.32 -12.51
CA THR A 79 16.90 14.32 -11.47
C THR A 79 16.26 12.97 -11.81
N GLU A 80 17.08 11.94 -11.99
CA GLU A 80 16.59 10.56 -11.99
C GLU A 80 15.98 10.25 -10.62
N ASN A 81 14.68 10.00 -10.60
CA ASN A 81 14.02 9.52 -9.40
C ASN A 81 14.26 8.02 -9.27
N ARG A 82 14.89 7.61 -8.17
CA ARG A 82 15.17 6.19 -7.90
C ARG A 82 14.31 5.68 -6.77
N ILE A 83 13.83 4.45 -6.93
CA ILE A 83 13.16 3.66 -5.90
C ILE A 83 14.09 2.50 -5.57
N PRO A 84 15.03 2.66 -4.62
CA PRO A 84 15.91 1.57 -4.20
C PRO A 84 15.10 0.45 -3.55
N CYS A 85 15.34 -0.78 -3.99
CA CYS A 85 14.68 -1.96 -3.48
C CYS A 85 15.67 -2.84 -2.70
N LEU A 86 15.13 -3.68 -1.83
CA LEU A 86 15.88 -4.70 -1.12
C LEU A 86 15.76 -6.03 -1.88
N ARG A 87 16.82 -6.84 -1.79
CA ARG A 87 16.86 -8.19 -2.35
C ARG A 87 16.86 -9.23 -1.24
N GLN A 88 16.14 -10.32 -1.42
CA GLN A 88 16.23 -11.47 -0.52
C GLN A 88 17.67 -11.98 -0.42
N GLN A 89 18.14 -12.22 0.81
CA GLN A 89 19.46 -12.81 1.09
C GLN A 89 19.35 -14.18 1.80
N GLN A 90 18.16 -14.57 2.18
CA GLN A 90 17.95 -15.82 2.90
C GLN A 90 18.33 -17.03 2.04
N SER A 91 19.14 -17.94 2.57
CA SER A 91 19.52 -19.17 1.91
C SER A 91 18.30 -20.03 1.56
N GLY A 92 18.25 -20.51 0.30
CA GLY A 92 17.12 -21.29 -0.23
C GLY A 92 15.94 -20.45 -0.72
N ALA A 93 16.02 -19.12 -0.65
CA ALA A 93 15.08 -18.23 -1.34
C ALA A 93 15.43 -18.06 -2.82
N ASP A 94 14.49 -17.50 -3.58
CA ASP A 94 14.69 -17.19 -5.01
C ASP A 94 15.54 -15.93 -5.24
N TYR A 95 15.99 -15.28 -4.18
CA TYR A 95 16.75 -14.03 -4.19
C TYR A 95 16.04 -12.88 -4.93
N LEU A 96 14.73 -12.79 -4.79
CA LEU A 96 13.88 -11.82 -5.47
C LEU A 96 14.13 -10.38 -4.97
N CYS A 97 14.01 -9.46 -5.91
CA CYS A 97 13.93 -8.03 -5.69
C CYS A 97 12.74 -7.47 -6.50
N LEU A 98 12.08 -6.43 -6.03
CA LEU A 98 10.98 -5.81 -6.79
C LEU A 98 11.45 -5.28 -8.16
N ALA A 99 12.71 -4.84 -8.27
CA ALA A 99 13.32 -4.40 -9.51
C ALA A 99 13.38 -5.49 -10.60
N ASP A 100 13.37 -6.78 -10.22
CA ASP A 100 13.40 -7.91 -11.17
C ASP A 100 12.11 -7.96 -12.03
N PHE A 101 11.02 -7.35 -11.57
CA PHE A 101 9.75 -7.33 -12.28
C PHE A 101 9.58 -6.12 -13.22
N VAL A 102 10.58 -5.25 -13.29
CA VAL A 102 10.68 -4.18 -14.29
C VAL A 102 11.59 -4.66 -15.40
N THR A 103 11.03 -4.83 -16.60
CA THR A 103 11.73 -5.39 -17.76
C THR A 103 11.38 -4.59 -19.02
N PRO A 104 12.14 -4.74 -20.13
CA PRO A 104 11.79 -4.07 -21.38
C PRO A 104 10.39 -4.41 -21.92
N ALA A 105 9.83 -5.56 -21.53
CA ALA A 105 8.44 -5.93 -21.87
C ALA A 105 7.40 -5.30 -20.92
N TYR A 106 7.82 -4.88 -19.74
CA TYR A 106 7.01 -4.22 -18.71
C TYR A 106 7.76 -2.99 -18.17
N PRO A 107 7.94 -1.94 -19.00
CA PRO A 107 8.80 -0.80 -18.70
C PRO A 107 8.09 0.30 -17.91
N GLN A 108 7.06 -0.05 -17.16
CA GLN A 108 6.27 0.92 -16.40
C GLN A 108 6.04 0.46 -14.97
N ILE A 109 5.86 1.43 -14.08
CA ILE A 109 5.50 1.23 -12.69
C ILE A 109 4.37 2.18 -12.29
N GLY A 110 3.40 1.66 -11.55
CA GLY A 110 2.40 2.47 -10.86
C GLY A 110 2.88 2.84 -9.46
N VAL A 111 2.70 4.10 -9.08
CA VAL A 111 2.89 4.57 -7.70
C VAL A 111 1.55 5.06 -7.19
N PHE A 112 1.16 4.69 -5.97
CA PHE A 112 -0.14 5.04 -5.42
C PHE A 112 -0.08 5.37 -3.94
N ALA A 113 -1.08 6.14 -3.49
CA ALA A 113 -1.43 6.26 -2.09
C ALA A 113 -2.96 6.37 -1.95
N THR A 114 -3.49 5.82 -0.86
CA THR A 114 -4.90 5.89 -0.49
C THR A 114 -5.05 6.31 0.96
N THR A 115 -6.15 6.97 1.28
CA THR A 115 -6.47 7.44 2.64
C THR A 115 -7.96 7.64 2.81
N VAL A 116 -8.36 8.00 4.01
CA VAL A 116 -9.72 8.38 4.38
C VAL A 116 -9.76 9.83 4.87
N ASP A 117 -10.94 10.43 4.92
CA ASP A 117 -11.12 11.69 5.63
C ASP A 117 -10.64 11.58 7.08
N MET A 118 -9.84 12.55 7.54
CA MET A 118 -9.29 12.60 8.90
C MET A 118 -10.38 12.46 10.00
N GLY A 119 -11.59 12.94 9.73
CA GLY A 119 -12.70 12.84 10.66
C GLY A 119 -13.04 11.41 11.07
N LEU A 120 -12.81 10.41 10.20
CA LEU A 120 -12.99 9.00 10.57
C LEU A 120 -12.08 8.55 11.73
N GLU A 121 -10.93 9.21 11.95
CA GLU A 121 -10.04 8.93 13.07
C GLU A 121 -10.28 9.85 14.28
N THR A 122 -10.81 11.05 14.08
CA THR A 122 -10.81 12.11 15.11
C THR A 122 -12.16 12.41 15.73
N ASP A 123 -13.27 12.15 15.03
CA ASP A 123 -14.58 12.62 15.44
C ASP A 123 -15.27 11.71 16.48
N PHE A 124 -14.70 10.53 16.74
CA PHE A 124 -15.28 9.49 17.61
C PHE A 124 -14.56 9.34 18.96
N ASN A 125 -13.78 10.33 19.39
CA ASN A 125 -12.95 10.24 20.58
C ASN A 125 -13.73 10.22 21.92
N ALA A 126 -15.02 10.55 21.93
CA ALA A 126 -15.85 10.64 23.15
C ALA A 126 -16.20 9.25 23.73
N ASP A 127 -16.27 8.21 22.89
CA ASP A 127 -16.58 6.84 23.28
C ASP A 127 -15.45 5.91 22.87
N PRO A 128 -14.77 5.22 23.79
CA PRO A 128 -13.64 4.33 23.48
C PRO A 128 -14.00 3.18 22.55
N TYR A 129 -15.21 2.61 22.66
CA TYR A 129 -15.68 1.53 21.79
C TYR A 129 -15.89 2.04 20.37
N GLU A 130 -16.63 3.15 20.25
CA GLU A 130 -16.90 3.77 18.94
C GLU A 130 -15.62 4.23 18.27
N LYS A 131 -14.69 4.81 19.04
CA LYS A 131 -13.36 5.19 18.56
C LYS A 131 -12.62 3.99 17.97
N MET A 132 -12.53 2.87 18.71
CA MET A 132 -11.84 1.67 18.22
C MET A 132 -12.50 1.09 16.98
N MET A 133 -13.85 1.02 16.97
CA MET A 133 -14.63 0.56 15.83
C MET A 133 -14.33 1.40 14.58
N MET A 134 -14.42 2.73 14.71
CA MET A 134 -14.24 3.64 13.58
C MET A 134 -12.79 3.68 13.09
N GLN A 135 -11.79 3.55 13.96
CA GLN A 135 -10.40 3.42 13.55
C GLN A 135 -10.17 2.16 12.72
N LEU A 136 -10.70 1.01 13.14
CA LEU A 136 -10.59 -0.24 12.38
C LEU A 136 -11.35 -0.17 11.04
N ILE A 137 -12.53 0.45 11.03
CA ILE A 137 -13.27 0.70 9.79
C ILE A 137 -12.46 1.60 8.86
N ALA A 138 -11.85 2.67 9.37
CA ALA A 138 -11.04 3.59 8.59
C ALA A 138 -9.84 2.86 7.94
N ASP A 139 -9.12 2.02 8.69
CA ASP A 139 -8.02 1.21 8.17
C ASP A 139 -8.49 0.28 7.04
N ARG A 140 -9.63 -0.38 7.25
CA ARG A 140 -10.19 -1.27 6.20
C ARG A 140 -10.67 -0.52 4.97
N LEU A 141 -11.19 0.69 5.14
CA LEU A 141 -11.60 1.55 4.02
C LEU A 141 -10.39 2.03 3.19
N ALA A 142 -9.27 2.37 3.83
CA ALA A 142 -8.04 2.75 3.11
C ALA A 142 -7.52 1.58 2.26
N GLU A 143 -7.50 0.35 2.81
CA GLU A 143 -7.13 -0.87 2.08
C GLU A 143 -8.16 -1.19 0.96
N ALA A 144 -9.45 -1.11 1.24
CA ALA A 144 -10.52 -1.33 0.26
C ALA A 144 -10.43 -0.31 -0.90
N THR A 145 -10.03 0.92 -0.61
CA THR A 145 -9.78 1.95 -1.62
C THR A 145 -8.59 1.56 -2.52
N ALA A 146 -7.54 0.98 -1.95
CA ALA A 146 -6.41 0.47 -2.72
C ALA A 146 -6.82 -0.72 -3.61
N GLU A 147 -7.71 -1.60 -3.13
CA GLU A 147 -8.27 -2.70 -3.95
C GLU A 147 -9.07 -2.15 -5.14
N ARG A 148 -10.00 -1.22 -4.88
CA ARG A 148 -10.82 -0.59 -5.92
C ARG A 148 -9.98 0.17 -6.94
N LEU A 149 -9.00 0.96 -6.46
CA LEU A 149 -8.06 1.66 -7.33
C LEU A 149 -7.30 0.68 -8.22
N HIS A 150 -6.75 -0.40 -7.64
CA HIS A 150 -5.95 -1.38 -8.38
C HIS A 150 -6.76 -2.09 -9.46
N GLU A 151 -8.02 -2.44 -9.20
CA GLU A 151 -8.91 -2.95 -10.25
C GLU A 151 -9.03 -1.96 -11.42
N GLN A 152 -9.29 -0.68 -11.14
CA GLN A 152 -9.40 0.35 -12.17
C GLN A 152 -8.09 0.55 -12.93
N VAL A 153 -6.95 0.48 -12.23
CA VAL A 153 -5.63 0.57 -12.85
C VAL A 153 -5.41 -0.59 -13.81
N ARG A 154 -5.65 -1.84 -13.40
CA ARG A 154 -5.47 -3.02 -14.25
C ARG A 154 -6.35 -2.98 -15.48
N LYS A 155 -7.62 -2.57 -15.31
CA LYS A 155 -8.63 -2.63 -16.40
C LYS A 155 -8.63 -1.41 -17.29
N HIS A 156 -8.33 -0.22 -16.75
CA HIS A 156 -8.60 1.04 -17.46
C HIS A 156 -7.41 2.00 -17.51
N TYR A 157 -6.82 2.36 -16.37
CA TYR A 157 -5.83 3.45 -16.33
C TYR A 157 -4.48 3.05 -16.91
N TRP A 158 -4.00 1.87 -16.53
CA TRP A 158 -2.85 1.22 -17.17
C TRP A 158 -3.32 0.27 -18.27
N GLY A 159 -4.38 -0.49 -17.99
CA GLY A 159 -5.05 -1.31 -19.01
C GLY A 159 -4.29 -2.57 -19.40
N TYR A 160 -3.44 -3.12 -18.54
CA TYR A 160 -2.73 -4.37 -18.85
C TYR A 160 -3.58 -5.64 -18.70
N ALA A 161 -4.76 -5.52 -18.08
CA ALA A 161 -5.73 -6.61 -17.94
C ALA A 161 -7.17 -6.15 -18.26
N PRO A 162 -7.44 -5.59 -19.47
CA PRO A 162 -8.73 -4.95 -19.76
C PRO A 162 -9.90 -5.93 -19.82
N ALA A 163 -9.63 -7.22 -20.06
CA ALA A 163 -10.65 -8.28 -20.10
C ALA A 163 -10.83 -9.02 -18.76
N GLU A 164 -10.18 -8.55 -17.67
CA GLU A 164 -10.27 -9.15 -16.35
C GLU A 164 -11.71 -9.19 -15.84
N GLN A 165 -12.17 -10.38 -15.40
CA GLN A 165 -13.48 -10.61 -14.81
C GLN A 165 -13.29 -11.40 -13.49
N LEU A 166 -12.84 -10.71 -12.46
CA LEU A 166 -12.65 -11.28 -11.13
C LEU A 166 -13.81 -10.91 -10.21
N SER A 167 -14.28 -11.87 -9.44
CA SER A 167 -15.16 -11.59 -8.30
C SER A 167 -14.40 -10.83 -7.21
N ILE A 168 -15.12 -10.19 -6.28
CA ILE A 168 -14.50 -9.57 -5.09
C ILE A 168 -13.67 -10.61 -4.32
N GLN A 169 -14.17 -11.85 -4.19
CA GLN A 169 -13.43 -12.92 -3.51
C GLN A 169 -12.11 -13.27 -4.24
N ASP A 170 -12.13 -13.31 -5.57
CA ASP A 170 -10.91 -13.55 -6.35
C ASP A 170 -9.92 -12.38 -6.21
N MET A 171 -10.43 -11.14 -6.17
CA MET A 171 -9.60 -9.97 -5.93
C MET A 171 -8.97 -9.99 -4.54
N LEU A 172 -9.74 -10.28 -3.49
CA LEU A 172 -9.22 -10.41 -2.13
C LEU A 172 -8.29 -11.63 -1.94
N ALA A 173 -8.35 -12.59 -2.85
CA ALA A 173 -7.42 -13.73 -2.94
C ALA A 173 -6.23 -13.48 -3.87
N GLU A 174 -6.04 -12.22 -4.32
CA GLU A 174 -4.91 -11.76 -5.14
C GLU A 174 -4.75 -12.55 -6.46
N ARG A 175 -5.86 -12.93 -7.11
CA ARG A 175 -5.85 -13.72 -8.35
C ARG A 175 -5.71 -12.86 -9.62
N TRP A 176 -5.23 -11.65 -9.49
CA TRP A 176 -4.94 -10.77 -10.61
C TRP A 176 -3.52 -10.97 -11.15
N GLN A 177 -3.25 -10.41 -12.33
CA GLN A 177 -1.89 -10.30 -12.86
C GLN A 177 -1.13 -9.17 -12.16
N GLY A 178 0.15 -9.40 -11.87
CA GLY A 178 1.02 -8.42 -11.23
C GLY A 178 0.91 -8.44 -9.70
N ILE A 179 1.48 -7.43 -9.06
CA ILE A 179 1.44 -7.23 -7.59
C ILE A 179 1.27 -5.76 -7.23
N ARG A 180 0.81 -5.51 -6.00
CA ARG A 180 0.69 -4.18 -5.39
C ARG A 180 1.40 -4.17 -4.02
N PRO A 181 2.75 -4.21 -3.99
CA PRO A 181 3.47 -4.15 -2.72
C PRO A 181 3.27 -2.79 -2.04
N ALA A 182 2.80 -2.84 -0.78
CA ALA A 182 2.62 -1.65 0.03
C ALA A 182 3.84 -1.41 0.93
N VAL A 183 4.11 -0.12 1.23
CA VAL A 183 5.18 0.29 2.14
C VAL A 183 4.91 -0.22 3.56
N GLY A 184 5.94 -0.80 4.18
CA GLY A 184 5.84 -1.44 5.51
C GLY A 184 5.45 -2.92 5.46
N TYR A 185 5.14 -3.48 4.29
CA TYR A 185 4.85 -4.90 4.10
C TYR A 185 6.11 -5.70 3.70
N PRO A 186 6.08 -7.04 3.80
CA PRO A 186 7.28 -7.88 3.69
C PRO A 186 8.13 -7.70 2.43
N SER A 187 7.54 -7.31 1.28
CA SER A 187 8.28 -7.07 0.04
C SER A 187 8.84 -5.63 -0.07
N LEU A 188 8.34 -4.70 0.74
CA LEU A 188 8.74 -3.28 0.76
C LEU A 188 8.76 -2.75 2.20
N PRO A 189 9.64 -3.30 3.07
CA PRO A 189 9.54 -3.12 4.52
C PRO A 189 9.98 -1.74 5.03
N ASP A 190 10.77 -0.99 4.27
CA ASP A 190 11.27 0.34 4.66
C ASP A 190 10.13 1.37 4.67
N THR A 191 9.64 1.73 5.86
CA THR A 191 8.58 2.75 6.02
C THR A 191 9.02 4.14 5.55
N SER A 192 10.32 4.44 5.54
CA SER A 192 10.85 5.70 5.03
C SER A 192 10.72 5.83 3.50
N MET A 193 10.37 4.74 2.80
CA MET A 193 10.05 4.79 1.37
C MET A 193 8.89 5.75 1.07
N ASN A 194 8.01 6.02 2.03
CA ASN A 194 6.96 7.02 1.90
C ASN A 194 7.49 8.41 1.51
N PHE A 195 8.70 8.79 1.92
CA PHE A 195 9.29 10.06 1.48
C PHE A 195 9.60 10.08 -0.01
N VAL A 196 10.04 8.95 -0.58
CA VAL A 196 10.28 8.81 -2.02
C VAL A 196 8.96 8.85 -2.79
N LEU A 197 7.96 8.10 -2.31
CA LEU A 197 6.66 8.05 -2.97
C LEU A 197 5.92 9.39 -2.89
N ASP A 198 6.08 10.16 -1.79
CA ASP A 198 5.49 11.50 -1.65
C ASP A 198 6.09 12.49 -2.65
N GLN A 199 7.39 12.41 -2.94
CA GLN A 199 8.03 13.22 -3.99
C GLN A 199 7.45 12.94 -5.39
N LEU A 200 7.08 11.69 -5.68
CA LEU A 200 6.51 11.29 -6.96
C LEU A 200 5.01 11.63 -7.08
N LEU A 201 4.28 11.60 -5.97
CA LEU A 201 2.81 11.67 -5.95
C LEU A 201 2.25 13.00 -5.44
N ASP A 202 2.97 13.73 -4.59
CA ASP A 202 2.42 14.82 -3.75
C ASP A 202 1.18 14.33 -2.96
N MET A 203 1.41 13.48 -1.97
CA MET A 203 0.34 12.84 -1.19
C MET A 203 -0.52 13.85 -0.40
N LYS A 204 -0.04 15.09 -0.23
CA LYS A 204 -0.80 16.16 0.42
C LYS A 204 -2.10 16.50 -0.31
N GLN A 205 -2.15 16.29 -1.63
CA GLN A 205 -3.34 16.52 -2.44
C GLN A 205 -4.55 15.66 -2.04
N ILE A 206 -4.30 14.54 -1.34
CA ILE A 206 -5.33 13.68 -0.75
C ILE A 206 -5.35 13.74 0.78
N GLY A 207 -4.69 14.75 1.39
CA GLY A 207 -4.70 14.97 2.83
C GLY A 207 -3.66 14.20 3.63
N ILE A 208 -2.83 13.37 3.02
CA ILE A 208 -1.77 12.64 3.72
C ILE A 208 -0.62 13.59 4.06
N ARG A 209 -0.12 13.48 5.30
CA ARG A 209 1.10 14.11 5.79
C ARG A 209 2.02 13.07 6.38
N LEU A 210 3.32 13.20 6.13
CA LEU A 210 4.32 12.30 6.70
C LEU A 210 4.86 12.83 8.03
N THR A 211 5.05 11.93 8.98
CA THR A 211 5.82 12.20 10.20
C THR A 211 7.32 12.18 9.88
N VAL A 212 8.14 12.58 10.85
CA VAL A 212 9.62 12.53 10.71
C VAL A 212 10.17 11.10 10.52
N SER A 213 9.39 10.08 10.85
CA SER A 213 9.74 8.66 10.63
C SER A 213 9.14 8.05 9.35
N GLY A 214 8.46 8.85 8.52
CA GLY A 214 7.81 8.38 7.30
C GLY A 214 6.44 7.74 7.51
N ALA A 215 5.88 7.73 8.73
CA ALA A 215 4.51 7.27 8.94
C ALA A 215 3.49 8.29 8.41
N MET A 216 2.41 7.80 7.86
CA MET A 216 1.33 8.61 7.28
C MET A 216 0.32 9.07 8.33
N LYS A 217 -0.28 10.24 8.10
CA LYS A 217 -1.46 10.76 8.79
C LYS A 217 -2.46 11.28 7.76
N PRO A 218 -3.72 10.83 7.74
CA PRO A 218 -4.36 9.86 8.66
C PRO A 218 -3.56 8.56 8.79
N HIS A 219 -3.69 7.87 9.93
CA HIS A 219 -3.08 6.55 10.13
C HIS A 219 -3.67 5.52 9.13
N ALA A 220 -4.98 5.59 8.92
CA ALA A 220 -5.70 4.85 7.89
C ALA A 220 -5.30 5.34 6.49
N SER A 221 -4.09 4.98 6.08
CA SER A 221 -3.51 5.29 4.78
C SER A 221 -2.65 4.13 4.29
N VAL A 222 -2.62 3.92 2.99
CA VAL A 222 -1.79 2.91 2.32
C VAL A 222 -1.05 3.57 1.17
N SER A 223 0.21 3.25 0.98
CA SER A 223 1.00 3.68 -0.17
C SER A 223 1.84 2.53 -0.70
N GLY A 224 2.24 2.59 -1.93
CA GLY A 224 3.04 1.52 -2.50
C GLY A 224 3.24 1.63 -4.01
N LEU A 225 3.64 0.52 -4.56
CA LEU A 225 3.94 0.33 -5.97
C LEU A 225 2.92 -0.62 -6.62
N MET A 226 2.78 -0.55 -7.93
CA MET A 226 2.05 -1.51 -8.75
C MET A 226 2.97 -1.98 -9.87
N LEU A 227 3.12 -3.30 -10.01
CA LEU A 227 3.95 -3.95 -11.00
C LEU A 227 3.10 -4.90 -11.83
N ALA A 228 3.08 -4.73 -13.16
CA ALA A 228 2.20 -5.46 -14.06
C ALA A 228 2.78 -6.79 -14.59
N HIS A 229 4.04 -7.10 -14.27
CA HIS A 229 4.72 -8.29 -14.78
C HIS A 229 3.95 -9.58 -14.37
N PRO A 230 3.63 -10.50 -15.30
CA PRO A 230 2.79 -11.68 -15.01
C PRO A 230 3.44 -12.69 -14.06
N GLN A 231 4.76 -12.67 -13.92
CA GLN A 231 5.48 -13.51 -12.96
C GLN A 231 5.76 -12.79 -11.64
N ALA A 232 5.32 -11.53 -11.49
CA ALA A 232 5.44 -10.84 -10.23
C ALA A 232 4.64 -11.57 -9.15
N ARG A 233 5.26 -11.75 -8.00
CA ARG A 233 4.66 -12.38 -6.82
C ARG A 233 5.12 -11.70 -5.55
N TYR A 234 4.31 -11.74 -4.52
CA TYR A 234 4.72 -11.28 -3.21
C TYR A 234 5.78 -12.20 -2.60
N PHE A 235 6.70 -11.60 -1.89
CA PHE A 235 7.75 -12.31 -1.19
C PHE A 235 8.12 -11.56 0.10
N ASN A 236 8.76 -12.27 1.01
CA ASN A 236 9.30 -11.66 2.23
C ASN A 236 10.80 -11.41 2.03
N ILE A 237 11.24 -10.19 2.23
CA ILE A 237 12.68 -9.86 2.23
C ILE A 237 13.40 -10.71 3.30
N GLY A 238 12.76 -10.92 4.44
CA GLY A 238 13.39 -11.65 5.55
C GLY A 238 14.54 -10.86 6.18
N THR A 239 15.50 -11.58 6.75
CA THR A 239 16.71 -10.98 7.33
C THR A 239 17.70 -10.57 6.25
N ILE A 240 18.25 -9.37 6.35
CA ILE A 240 19.33 -8.85 5.51
C ILE A 240 20.62 -8.72 6.30
N GLY A 241 21.75 -8.85 5.60
CA GLY A 241 23.09 -8.67 6.19
C GLY A 241 23.52 -7.21 6.25
N GLU A 242 24.59 -6.98 6.97
CA GLU A 242 25.21 -5.63 7.12
C GLU A 242 25.69 -5.06 5.78
N ASP A 243 26.07 -5.91 4.85
CA ASP A 243 26.48 -5.55 3.49
C ASP A 243 25.31 -4.88 2.74
N GLN A 244 24.13 -5.52 2.75
CA GLN A 244 22.95 -4.96 2.08
C GLN A 244 22.42 -3.74 2.83
N LEU A 245 22.44 -3.74 4.16
CA LEU A 245 22.04 -2.57 4.94
C LEU A 245 22.87 -1.34 4.58
N ALA A 246 24.20 -1.50 4.49
CA ALA A 246 25.11 -0.41 4.14
C ALA A 246 24.92 0.05 2.68
N ASP A 247 24.76 -0.88 1.72
CA ASP A 247 24.49 -0.56 0.32
C ASP A 247 23.14 0.15 0.16
N TYR A 248 22.08 -0.38 0.77
CA TYR A 248 20.76 0.21 0.70
C TYR A 248 20.74 1.62 1.30
N ALA A 249 21.35 1.82 2.48
CA ALA A 249 21.48 3.14 3.10
C ALA A 249 22.19 4.14 2.17
N ARG A 250 23.26 3.72 1.50
CA ARG A 250 23.98 4.52 0.51
C ARG A 250 23.09 4.90 -0.66
N ARG A 251 22.36 3.95 -1.26
CA ARG A 251 21.44 4.19 -2.39
C ARG A 251 20.28 5.11 -2.00
N ARG A 252 19.81 5.00 -0.75
CA ARG A 252 18.75 5.85 -0.17
C ARG A 252 19.26 7.24 0.24
N GLY A 253 20.58 7.47 0.27
CA GLY A 253 21.15 8.73 0.79
C GLY A 253 20.90 8.96 2.28
N VAL A 254 20.74 7.90 3.06
CA VAL A 254 20.40 7.93 4.49
C VAL A 254 21.55 7.34 5.30
N PRO A 255 21.92 7.92 6.47
CA PRO A 255 22.95 7.33 7.33
C PRO A 255 22.56 5.88 7.74
N VAL A 256 23.57 4.98 7.75
CA VAL A 256 23.37 3.54 8.05
C VAL A 256 22.64 3.35 9.40
N GLU A 257 23.02 4.12 10.42
CA GLU A 257 22.39 4.04 11.76
C GLU A 257 20.91 4.47 11.76
N GLN A 258 20.51 5.34 10.85
CA GLN A 258 19.11 5.69 10.67
C GLN A 258 18.37 4.61 9.87
N MET A 259 18.99 4.08 8.81
CA MET A 259 18.42 2.99 8.03
C MET A 259 18.22 1.73 8.87
N ARG A 260 19.15 1.44 9.80
CA ARG A 260 19.02 0.35 10.79
C ARG A 260 17.73 0.47 11.61
N LYS A 261 17.30 1.68 11.95
CA LYS A 261 16.04 1.88 12.69
C LYS A 261 14.82 1.61 11.81
N TYR A 262 14.86 2.01 10.53
CA TYR A 262 13.76 1.77 9.59
C TYR A 262 13.58 0.27 9.26
N LEU A 263 14.68 -0.48 9.24
CA LEU A 263 14.71 -1.91 8.90
C LEU A 263 14.92 -2.82 10.12
N ALA A 264 14.66 -2.33 11.34
CA ALA A 264 14.91 -3.10 12.58
C ALA A 264 14.22 -4.49 12.60
N GLY A 265 13.10 -4.65 11.88
CA GLY A 265 12.39 -5.92 11.75
C GLY A 265 13.04 -6.91 10.77
N ASN A 266 14.06 -6.49 10.03
CA ASN A 266 14.74 -7.27 8.99
C ASN A 266 16.24 -7.55 9.31
N LEU A 267 16.69 -7.21 10.51
CA LEU A 267 18.09 -7.33 10.94
C LEU A 267 18.28 -8.41 12.00
#